data_bab0959b9167c93b4ebc915dbf159b0f
#
_entry.id   bab0959b9167c93b4ebc915dbf159b0f
#
_cell.length_a   1.000
_cell.length_b   1.000
_cell.length_c   1.000
_cell.angle_alpha   90.00
_cell.angle_beta   90.00
_cell.angle_gamma   90.00
#
_symmetry.space_group_name_H-M   'P 1'
#
loop_
_entity.id
_entity.type
_entity.pdbx_description
1 polymer ?
#
loop_
_entity_poly.entity_id
_entity_poly.type
_entity_poly.pdbx_seq_one_letter_code
_entity_poly.pdbx_strand_id
1 'polypeptide(L)'
;MILCGKKARLYNCLIEILNQHMDNYNYEFIIGKKDGNKYYTNNLENIEIHKKNSDDLVSDVEVISLGYNLFKRFGLEDIELSISCNEKVLNLLEALEIYCINDIESNELNWNYIYEDVIVGVGCKNNNEINIKINIETLINEVMNIIRDNALDMNIDVCIIGVSEEESYHALKIAQELRMNNINVVLNEKVNSKFNINLDDETLSKGIVSIKDNYTNEEIKLDEADILEYVLGNI
;
A
#
# COMPACT_ATOMS: atom_id res chain seq x y z
N MET A 1 -2.39 7.54 -16.91
CA MET A 1 -3.24 7.10 -15.78
C MET A 1 -3.70 8.30 -14.97
N ILE A 2 -4.96 8.38 -14.56
CA ILE A 2 -5.47 9.42 -13.63
C ILE A 2 -5.70 8.73 -12.28
N LEU A 3 -4.93 9.15 -11.27
CA LEU A 3 -5.09 8.67 -9.90
C LEU A 3 -5.98 9.64 -9.13
N CYS A 4 -7.00 9.13 -8.46
CA CYS A 4 -7.87 9.93 -7.59
C CYS A 4 -8.18 9.17 -6.28
N GLY A 5 -8.57 9.91 -5.25
CA GLY A 5 -9.00 9.37 -3.97
C GLY A 5 -7.94 8.46 -3.30
N LYS A 6 -8.36 7.25 -2.92
CA LYS A 6 -7.50 6.26 -2.22
C LYS A 6 -6.26 5.85 -3.04
N LYS A 7 -6.39 5.67 -4.36
CA LYS A 7 -5.25 5.31 -5.22
C LYS A 7 -4.17 6.40 -5.27
N ALA A 8 -4.56 7.68 -5.25
CA ALA A 8 -3.61 8.77 -5.20
C ALA A 8 -2.85 8.85 -3.86
N ARG A 9 -3.53 8.60 -2.76
CA ARG A 9 -2.88 8.53 -1.42
C ARG A 9 -1.91 7.36 -1.36
N LEU A 10 -2.34 6.18 -1.79
CA LEU A 10 -1.49 5.00 -1.83
C LEU A 10 -0.26 5.22 -2.70
N TYR A 11 -0.42 5.81 -3.89
CA TYR A 11 0.71 6.18 -4.75
C TYR A 11 1.75 7.03 -4.01
N ASN A 12 1.29 8.07 -3.29
CA ASN A 12 2.20 8.93 -2.52
C ASN A 12 2.96 8.15 -1.44
N CYS A 13 2.25 7.28 -0.69
CA CYS A 13 2.90 6.41 0.31
C CYS A 13 3.93 5.46 -0.32
N LEU A 14 3.61 4.85 -1.46
CA LEU A 14 4.55 3.97 -2.17
C LEU A 14 5.79 4.74 -2.67
N ILE A 15 5.63 5.98 -3.12
CA ILE A 15 6.75 6.83 -3.53
C ILE A 15 7.63 7.23 -2.33
N GLU A 16 7.06 7.49 -1.16
CA GLU A 16 7.83 7.75 0.06
C GLU A 16 8.64 6.52 0.48
N ILE A 17 8.04 5.32 0.46
CA ILE A 17 8.74 4.05 0.71
C ILE A 17 9.85 3.83 -0.31
N LEU A 18 9.57 4.06 -1.60
CA LEU A 18 10.57 3.96 -2.67
C LEU A 18 11.76 4.88 -2.41
N ASN A 19 11.52 6.16 -2.17
CA ASN A 19 12.59 7.14 -1.95
C ASN A 19 13.48 6.72 -0.78
N GLN A 20 12.89 6.37 0.36
CA GLN A 20 13.62 5.90 1.54
C GLN A 20 14.42 4.61 1.26
N HIS A 21 13.84 3.69 0.48
CA HIS A 21 14.53 2.45 0.11
C HIS A 21 15.72 2.72 -0.82
N MET A 22 15.55 3.57 -1.83
CA MET A 22 16.60 3.95 -2.77
C MET A 22 17.76 4.69 -2.08
N ASP A 23 17.45 5.58 -1.14
CA ASP A 23 18.47 6.27 -0.33
C ASP A 23 19.36 5.29 0.44
N ASN A 24 18.79 4.20 0.99
CA ASN A 24 19.55 3.16 1.70
C ASN A 24 20.57 2.42 0.79
N TYR A 25 20.33 2.37 -0.52
CA TYR A 25 21.20 1.75 -1.51
C TYR A 25 22.03 2.79 -2.29
N ASN A 26 21.93 4.06 -1.92
CA ASN A 26 22.63 5.19 -2.56
C ASN A 26 22.30 5.34 -4.04
N TYR A 27 21.00 5.27 -4.37
CA TYR A 27 20.46 5.56 -5.71
C TYR A 27 19.93 6.99 -5.76
N GLU A 28 20.23 7.69 -6.82
CA GLU A 28 19.79 9.07 -7.08
C GLU A 28 18.46 9.10 -7.84
N PHE A 29 17.52 9.96 -7.43
CA PHE A 29 16.33 10.24 -8.22
C PHE A 29 16.67 11.15 -9.37
N ILE A 30 16.38 10.73 -10.61
CA ILE A 30 16.70 11.48 -11.82
C ILE A 30 15.43 11.78 -12.62
N ILE A 31 15.22 13.06 -12.96
CA ILE A 31 14.19 13.52 -13.90
C ILE A 31 14.90 13.90 -15.20
N GLY A 32 14.67 13.12 -16.26
CA GLY A 32 15.14 13.43 -17.61
C GLY A 32 16.47 12.79 -18.00
N LYS A 33 17.64 13.41 -17.78
CA LYS A 33 18.94 12.86 -18.20
C LYS A 33 19.45 11.74 -17.29
N LYS A 34 19.89 10.62 -17.90
CA LYS A 34 20.42 9.43 -17.24
C LYS A 34 21.94 9.53 -17.05
N ASP A 35 22.42 10.38 -16.16
CA ASP A 35 23.88 10.62 -15.99
C ASP A 35 24.52 9.86 -14.81
N GLY A 36 23.77 9.36 -13.84
CA GLY A 36 24.28 8.60 -12.69
C GLY A 36 24.62 7.14 -13.01
N ASN A 37 25.41 6.49 -12.14
CA ASN A 37 25.68 5.04 -12.21
C ASN A 37 24.58 4.23 -11.53
N LYS A 38 24.04 4.72 -10.41
CA LYS A 38 22.90 4.17 -9.68
C LYS A 38 21.81 5.23 -9.67
N TYR A 39 20.73 5.01 -10.40
CA TYR A 39 19.64 5.96 -10.45
C TYR A 39 18.28 5.27 -10.64
N TYR A 40 17.24 5.96 -10.28
CA TYR A 40 15.88 5.53 -10.56
C TYR A 40 15.04 6.69 -11.07
N THR A 41 14.00 6.35 -11.83
CA THR A 41 13.01 7.30 -12.32
C THR A 41 11.63 6.79 -11.95
N ASN A 42 10.71 7.68 -11.72
CA ASN A 42 9.30 7.33 -11.62
C ASN A 42 8.46 8.26 -12.50
N ASN A 43 7.45 7.71 -13.07
CA ASN A 43 6.37 8.42 -13.72
C ASN A 43 5.07 7.73 -13.32
N LEU A 44 3.92 8.23 -13.77
CA LEU A 44 2.63 7.64 -13.38
C LEU A 44 2.38 6.22 -13.93
N GLU A 45 3.26 5.70 -14.77
CA GLU A 45 3.12 4.37 -15.37
C GLU A 45 4.13 3.37 -14.80
N ASN A 46 5.39 3.81 -14.64
CA ASN A 46 6.47 2.91 -14.26
C ASN A 46 7.45 3.57 -13.27
N ILE A 47 8.03 2.70 -12.41
CA ILE A 47 9.27 2.95 -11.70
C ILE A 47 10.36 2.19 -12.46
N GLU A 48 11.44 2.87 -12.81
CA GLU A 48 12.60 2.25 -13.46
C GLU A 48 13.84 2.48 -12.58
N ILE A 49 14.52 1.39 -12.20
CA ILE A 49 15.73 1.41 -11.37
C ILE A 49 16.87 0.90 -12.24
N HIS A 50 17.97 1.62 -12.26
CA HIS A 50 19.11 1.35 -13.13
C HIS A 50 20.44 1.36 -12.36
N LYS A 51 21.30 0.37 -12.65
CA LYS A 51 22.70 0.37 -12.23
C LYS A 51 23.58 0.15 -13.46
N LYS A 52 24.42 1.13 -13.78
CA LYS A 52 25.43 1.05 -14.83
C LYS A 52 26.72 0.48 -14.29
N ASN A 53 27.58 -0.01 -15.17
CA ASN A 53 28.88 -0.59 -14.85
C ASN A 53 28.77 -1.78 -13.87
N SER A 54 27.74 -2.61 -14.07
CA SER A 54 27.53 -3.84 -13.33
C SER A 54 28.36 -4.97 -13.97
N ASP A 55 29.66 -5.00 -13.61
CA ASP A 55 30.62 -5.93 -14.22
C ASP A 55 30.85 -7.21 -13.39
N ASP A 56 30.29 -7.27 -12.19
CA ASP A 56 30.43 -8.41 -11.26
C ASP A 56 29.09 -8.97 -10.77
N LEU A 57 29.13 -10.23 -10.36
CA LEU A 57 27.96 -10.96 -9.89
C LEU A 57 27.35 -10.40 -8.60
N VAL A 58 28.18 -9.81 -7.74
CA VAL A 58 27.70 -9.22 -6.47
C VAL A 58 26.84 -8.00 -6.77
N SER A 59 27.26 -7.19 -7.74
CA SER A 59 26.46 -6.05 -8.25
C SER A 59 25.13 -6.49 -8.83
N ASP A 60 25.09 -7.61 -9.54
CA ASP A 60 23.87 -8.15 -10.11
C ASP A 60 22.90 -8.58 -9.01
N VAL A 61 23.39 -9.36 -8.05
CA VAL A 61 22.62 -9.84 -6.90
C VAL A 61 22.15 -8.68 -6.00
N GLU A 62 22.97 -7.63 -5.82
CA GLU A 62 22.55 -6.41 -5.10
C GLU A 62 21.28 -5.79 -5.71
N VAL A 63 21.21 -5.67 -7.04
CA VAL A 63 20.05 -5.07 -7.70
C VAL A 63 18.82 -5.99 -7.63
N ILE A 64 19.00 -7.29 -7.81
CA ILE A 64 17.91 -8.25 -7.71
C ILE A 64 17.33 -8.23 -6.29
N SER A 65 18.19 -8.30 -5.26
CA SER A 65 17.79 -8.27 -3.85
C SER A 65 17.16 -6.93 -3.45
N LEU A 66 17.64 -5.81 -4.00
CA LEU A 66 17.05 -4.48 -3.82
C LEU A 66 15.57 -4.49 -4.26
N GLY A 67 15.29 -4.97 -5.48
CA GLY A 67 13.92 -5.07 -5.96
C GLY A 67 13.05 -5.99 -5.11
N TYR A 68 13.55 -7.17 -4.76
CA TYR A 68 12.86 -8.13 -3.89
C TYR A 68 12.47 -7.51 -2.54
N ASN A 69 13.42 -6.85 -1.89
CA ASN A 69 13.19 -6.19 -0.61
C ASN A 69 12.27 -4.96 -0.74
N LEU A 70 12.31 -4.26 -1.88
CA LEU A 70 11.39 -3.15 -2.14
C LEU A 70 9.94 -3.62 -2.19
N PHE A 71 9.66 -4.74 -2.88
CA PHE A 71 8.32 -5.30 -2.93
C PHE A 71 7.80 -5.71 -1.55
N LYS A 72 8.65 -6.34 -0.72
CA LYS A 72 8.30 -6.62 0.68
C LYS A 72 7.98 -5.36 1.48
N ARG A 73 8.72 -4.27 1.28
CA ARG A 73 8.40 -2.97 1.91
C ARG A 73 7.09 -2.37 1.42
N PHE A 74 6.65 -2.71 0.21
CA PHE A 74 5.32 -2.35 -0.29
C PHE A 74 4.19 -3.21 0.31
N GLY A 75 4.52 -4.21 1.14
CA GLY A 75 3.58 -5.11 1.77
C GLY A 75 3.31 -6.41 1.00
N LEU A 76 4.06 -6.68 -0.09
CA LEU A 76 3.97 -7.93 -0.83
C LEU A 76 4.89 -8.97 -0.17
N GLU A 77 4.48 -9.53 0.98
CA GLU A 77 5.32 -10.41 1.80
C GLU A 77 5.71 -11.71 1.08
N ASP A 78 4.77 -12.31 0.35
CA ASP A 78 4.95 -13.57 -0.37
C ASP A 78 5.41 -13.37 -1.82
N ILE A 79 6.25 -12.36 -2.06
CA ILE A 79 6.82 -12.11 -3.38
C ILE A 79 7.72 -13.27 -3.80
N GLU A 80 7.50 -13.77 -5.00
CA GLU A 80 8.29 -14.84 -5.61
C GLU A 80 9.22 -14.27 -6.67
N LEU A 81 10.40 -14.89 -6.84
CA LEU A 81 11.38 -14.53 -7.85
C LEU A 81 11.52 -15.66 -8.87
N SER A 82 11.10 -15.40 -10.12
CA SER A 82 11.39 -16.30 -11.24
C SER A 82 12.58 -15.74 -12.01
N ILE A 83 13.64 -16.53 -12.20
CA ILE A 83 14.90 -16.03 -12.72
C ILE A 83 15.52 -16.98 -13.76
N SER A 84 16.15 -16.38 -14.77
CA SER A 84 17.05 -17.06 -15.72
C SER A 84 18.43 -16.47 -15.53
N CYS A 85 19.39 -17.28 -15.06
CA CYS A 85 20.75 -16.82 -14.74
C CYS A 85 21.72 -18.01 -14.64
N ASN A 86 23.00 -17.70 -14.33
CA ASN A 86 23.97 -18.74 -14.03
C ASN A 86 23.89 -19.22 -12.56
N GLU A 87 24.38 -20.43 -12.30
CA GLU A 87 24.36 -21.08 -10.99
C GLU A 87 24.98 -20.22 -9.87
N LYS A 88 26.02 -19.42 -10.17
CA LYS A 88 26.67 -18.58 -9.16
C LYS A 88 25.75 -17.46 -8.65
N VAL A 89 24.88 -16.91 -9.50
CA VAL A 89 23.89 -15.91 -9.08
C VAL A 89 22.85 -16.59 -8.18
N LEU A 90 22.38 -17.79 -8.53
CA LEU A 90 21.44 -18.56 -7.69
C LEU A 90 22.01 -18.82 -6.30
N ASN A 91 23.26 -19.31 -6.21
CA ASN A 91 23.91 -19.56 -4.93
C ASN A 91 24.06 -18.31 -4.06
N LEU A 92 24.29 -17.14 -4.66
CA LEU A 92 24.36 -15.87 -3.93
C LEU A 92 22.96 -15.40 -3.46
N LEU A 93 21.93 -15.59 -4.26
CA LEU A 93 20.54 -15.29 -3.85
C LEU A 93 20.09 -16.20 -2.72
N GLU A 94 20.38 -17.49 -2.78
CA GLU A 94 20.09 -18.45 -1.71
C GLU A 94 20.81 -18.08 -0.40
N ALA A 95 22.06 -17.62 -0.49
CA ALA A 95 22.80 -17.12 0.68
C ALA A 95 22.16 -15.86 1.32
N LEU A 96 21.33 -15.14 0.59
CA LEU A 96 20.49 -14.02 1.07
C LEU A 96 19.08 -14.46 1.47
N GLU A 97 18.80 -15.77 1.52
CA GLU A 97 17.49 -16.35 1.80
C GLU A 97 16.42 -15.93 0.77
N ILE A 98 16.85 -15.64 -0.47
CA ILE A 98 15.97 -15.35 -1.60
C ILE A 98 15.88 -16.60 -2.45
N TYR A 99 14.75 -17.31 -2.36
CA TYR A 99 14.51 -18.52 -3.10
C TYR A 99 13.80 -18.24 -4.43
N CYS A 100 14.33 -18.84 -5.50
CA CYS A 100 13.81 -18.63 -6.84
C CYS A 100 12.86 -19.76 -7.25
N ILE A 101 11.80 -19.39 -7.97
CA ILE A 101 10.92 -20.33 -8.65
C ILE A 101 11.28 -20.37 -10.15
N ASN A 102 11.08 -21.52 -10.80
CA ASN A 102 11.31 -21.68 -12.23
C ASN A 102 12.67 -21.14 -12.69
N ASP A 103 13.71 -21.35 -11.88
CA ASP A 103 15.07 -20.98 -12.21
C ASP A 103 15.55 -21.79 -13.45
N ILE A 104 16.06 -21.05 -14.43
CA ILE A 104 16.58 -21.63 -15.68
C ILE A 104 18.05 -21.26 -15.78
N GLU A 105 18.92 -22.28 -15.92
CA GLU A 105 20.32 -22.04 -16.16
C GLU A 105 20.53 -21.37 -17.52
N SER A 106 21.11 -20.19 -17.52
CA SER A 106 21.30 -19.33 -18.69
C SER A 106 22.51 -18.42 -18.52
N ASN A 107 23.09 -18.02 -19.65
CA ASN A 107 24.08 -16.94 -19.68
C ASN A 107 23.46 -15.55 -19.70
N GLU A 108 22.15 -15.46 -19.94
CA GLU A 108 21.38 -14.22 -19.88
C GLU A 108 20.77 -14.06 -18.47
N LEU A 109 20.83 -12.86 -17.93
CA LEU A 109 20.28 -12.54 -16.64
C LEU A 109 18.96 -11.78 -16.83
N ASN A 110 17.86 -12.49 -16.62
CA ASN A 110 16.50 -11.94 -16.68
C ASN A 110 15.69 -12.49 -15.51
N TRP A 111 14.78 -11.69 -14.94
CA TRP A 111 13.94 -12.13 -13.84
C TRP A 111 12.61 -11.40 -13.79
N ASN A 112 11.64 -12.03 -13.10
CA ASN A 112 10.34 -11.46 -12.80
C ASN A 112 10.10 -11.54 -11.29
N TYR A 113 9.52 -10.48 -10.73
CA TYR A 113 8.92 -10.48 -9.41
C TYR A 113 7.44 -10.79 -9.56
N ILE A 114 6.97 -11.84 -8.90
CA ILE A 114 5.62 -12.38 -9.04
C ILE A 114 4.94 -12.33 -7.68
N TYR A 115 3.72 -11.85 -7.63
CA TYR A 115 2.86 -11.87 -6.48
C TYR A 115 1.48 -12.40 -6.89
N GLU A 116 1.00 -13.48 -6.25
CA GLU A 116 -0.28 -14.13 -6.57
C GLU A 116 -0.47 -14.38 -8.08
N ASP A 117 0.52 -14.98 -8.73
CA ASP A 117 0.57 -15.24 -10.18
C ASP A 117 0.62 -13.96 -11.06
N VAL A 118 0.74 -12.76 -10.48
CA VAL A 118 0.84 -11.49 -11.22
C VAL A 118 2.29 -11.01 -11.26
N ILE A 119 2.79 -10.69 -12.46
CA ILE A 119 4.12 -10.06 -12.61
C ILE A 119 4.01 -8.59 -12.21
N VAL A 120 4.58 -8.24 -11.04
CA VAL A 120 4.59 -6.87 -10.49
C VAL A 120 5.85 -6.09 -10.89
N GLY A 121 6.90 -6.78 -11.30
CA GLY A 121 8.12 -6.17 -11.80
C GLY A 121 8.95 -7.11 -12.65
N VAL A 122 9.74 -6.56 -13.54
CA VAL A 122 10.65 -7.30 -14.41
C VAL A 122 12.04 -6.71 -14.34
N GLY A 123 13.06 -7.54 -14.44
CA GLY A 123 14.43 -7.09 -14.50
C GLY A 123 15.25 -7.80 -15.56
N CYS A 124 16.26 -7.13 -16.05
CA CYS A 124 17.22 -7.72 -17.00
C CYS A 124 18.58 -7.04 -16.91
N LYS A 125 19.59 -7.76 -17.38
CA LYS A 125 20.93 -7.23 -17.62
C LYS A 125 21.22 -7.17 -19.11
N ASN A 126 21.53 -5.98 -19.59
CA ASN A 126 21.95 -5.73 -20.97
C ASN A 126 23.35 -5.15 -20.96
N ASN A 127 24.33 -5.87 -21.48
CA ASN A 127 25.75 -5.52 -21.37
C ASN A 127 26.13 -5.28 -19.89
N ASN A 128 26.62 -4.09 -19.57
CA ASN A 128 27.04 -3.68 -18.23
C ASN A 128 25.97 -2.81 -17.51
N GLU A 129 24.74 -2.83 -17.96
CA GLU A 129 23.63 -2.15 -17.31
C GLU A 129 22.58 -3.18 -16.87
N ILE A 130 22.23 -3.12 -15.59
CA ILE A 130 21.16 -3.91 -15.01
C ILE A 130 20.00 -2.99 -14.62
N ASN A 131 18.79 -3.40 -14.91
CA ASN A 131 17.62 -2.59 -14.67
C ASN A 131 16.44 -3.39 -14.13
N ILE A 132 15.59 -2.71 -13.38
CA ILE A 132 14.28 -3.19 -12.93
C ILE A 132 13.23 -2.21 -13.42
N LYS A 133 12.12 -2.74 -13.93
CA LYS A 133 10.94 -1.97 -14.30
C LYS A 133 9.74 -2.49 -13.53
N ILE A 134 9.05 -1.59 -12.82
CA ILE A 134 7.86 -1.88 -12.02
C ILE A 134 6.68 -1.14 -12.62
N ASN A 135 5.60 -1.84 -12.91
CA ASN A 135 4.36 -1.21 -13.36
C ASN A 135 3.58 -0.68 -12.15
N ILE A 136 3.37 0.64 -12.09
CA ILE A 136 2.73 1.30 -10.95
C ILE A 136 1.25 0.92 -10.82
N GLU A 137 0.53 0.76 -11.94
CA GLU A 137 -0.89 0.40 -11.90
C GLU A 137 -1.07 -1.00 -11.33
N THR A 138 -0.27 -1.97 -11.80
CA THR A 138 -0.27 -3.33 -11.28
C THR A 138 0.09 -3.33 -9.79
N LEU A 139 1.18 -2.67 -9.40
CA LEU A 139 1.60 -2.57 -8.00
C LEU A 139 0.49 -1.99 -7.10
N ILE A 140 -0.13 -0.88 -7.50
CA ILE A 140 -1.23 -0.25 -6.74
C ILE A 140 -2.41 -1.22 -6.60
N ASN A 141 -2.75 -1.97 -7.65
CA ASN A 141 -3.87 -2.89 -7.59
C ASN A 141 -3.58 -4.05 -6.61
N GLU A 142 -2.38 -4.64 -6.63
CA GLU A 142 -2.03 -5.72 -5.71
C GLU A 142 -1.95 -5.23 -4.25
N VAL A 143 -1.32 -4.10 -3.99
CA VAL A 143 -1.32 -3.51 -2.65
C VAL A 143 -2.74 -3.14 -2.20
N MET A 144 -3.60 -2.67 -3.10
CA MET A 144 -5.02 -2.42 -2.80
C MET A 144 -5.79 -3.71 -2.48
N ASN A 145 -5.46 -4.84 -3.13
CA ASN A 145 -6.06 -6.14 -2.82
C ASN A 145 -5.68 -6.57 -1.40
N ILE A 146 -4.40 -6.51 -1.03
CA ILE A 146 -3.93 -6.79 0.33
C ILE A 146 -4.65 -5.90 1.36
N ILE A 147 -4.72 -4.58 1.08
CA ILE A 147 -5.44 -3.65 1.95
C ILE A 147 -6.93 -4.01 2.04
N ARG A 148 -7.55 -4.51 0.96
CA ARG A 148 -8.96 -4.95 0.98
C ARG A 148 -9.14 -6.27 1.72
N ASP A 149 -8.23 -7.21 1.57
CA ASP A 149 -8.28 -8.53 2.20
C ASP A 149 -7.93 -8.42 3.70
N ASN A 150 -7.00 -7.54 4.06
CA ASN A 150 -6.70 -7.15 5.43
C ASN A 150 -7.69 -6.09 5.96
N ALA A 151 -8.33 -5.31 5.10
CA ALA A 151 -9.38 -4.32 5.36
C ALA A 151 -10.80 -4.89 5.24
N LEU A 152 -10.93 -6.19 5.51
CA LEU A 152 -12.02 -6.62 6.38
C LEU A 152 -11.93 -5.84 7.72
N ASP A 153 -10.78 -5.26 8.02
CA ASP A 153 -10.47 -4.33 9.09
C ASP A 153 -10.14 -2.92 8.55
N MET A 154 -11.14 -2.24 8.02
CA MET A 154 -11.50 -0.85 8.28
C MET A 154 -10.47 0.27 8.18
N ASN A 155 -10.57 1.02 7.10
CA ASN A 155 -10.21 2.43 7.05
C ASN A 155 -11.40 3.38 7.36
N ILE A 156 -12.47 2.86 7.94
CA ILE A 156 -13.63 3.66 8.35
C ILE A 156 -13.86 3.39 9.84
N ASP A 157 -13.52 4.39 10.62
CA ASP A 157 -13.68 4.29 12.08
C ASP A 157 -15.14 4.33 12.46
N VAL A 158 -15.91 5.20 11.82
CA VAL A 158 -17.32 5.44 12.16
C VAL A 158 -18.19 5.52 10.92
N CYS A 159 -19.31 4.79 10.95
CA CYS A 159 -20.42 4.95 10.01
C CYS A 159 -21.60 5.58 10.76
N ILE A 160 -22.14 6.70 10.24
CA ILE A 160 -23.30 7.37 10.83
C ILE A 160 -24.47 7.27 9.85
N ILE A 161 -25.60 6.80 10.31
CA ILE A 161 -26.81 6.63 9.53
C ILE A 161 -27.91 7.51 10.13
N GLY A 162 -28.44 8.41 9.29
CA GLY A 162 -29.63 9.20 9.55
C GLY A 162 -30.58 9.07 8.36
N VAL A 163 -31.81 8.65 8.57
CA VAL A 163 -32.78 8.33 7.52
C VAL A 163 -33.60 9.56 7.12
N SER A 164 -34.00 10.38 8.08
CA SER A 164 -34.73 11.63 7.81
C SER A 164 -33.81 12.78 7.46
N GLU A 165 -34.34 13.87 6.96
CA GLU A 165 -33.60 15.10 6.66
C GLU A 165 -32.97 15.71 7.92
N GLU A 166 -33.71 15.72 9.04
CA GLU A 166 -33.22 16.23 10.32
C GLU A 166 -32.13 15.35 10.90
N GLU A 167 -32.28 14.02 10.88
CA GLU A 167 -31.25 13.07 11.29
C GLU A 167 -29.97 13.20 10.43
N SER A 168 -30.15 13.36 9.11
CA SER A 168 -29.00 13.55 8.19
C SER A 168 -28.24 14.84 8.48
N TYR A 169 -28.92 15.90 8.92
CA TYR A 169 -28.27 17.14 9.36
C TYR A 169 -27.46 16.93 10.65
N HIS A 170 -28.02 16.22 11.64
CA HIS A 170 -27.30 15.84 12.86
C HIS A 170 -26.13 14.94 12.55
N ALA A 171 -26.30 13.93 11.69
CA ALA A 171 -25.23 13.05 11.22
C ALA A 171 -24.06 13.83 10.62
N LEU A 172 -24.36 14.88 9.83
CA LEU A 172 -23.33 15.72 9.22
C LEU A 172 -22.55 16.51 10.29
N LYS A 173 -23.22 17.04 11.32
CA LYS A 173 -22.58 17.75 12.44
C LYS A 173 -21.60 16.84 13.18
N ILE A 174 -22.06 15.66 13.62
CA ILE A 174 -21.26 14.69 14.33
C ILE A 174 -20.08 14.24 13.45
N ALA A 175 -20.33 13.93 12.18
CA ALA A 175 -19.27 13.56 11.25
C ALA A 175 -18.21 14.63 11.06
N GLN A 176 -18.60 15.89 11.04
CA GLN A 176 -17.67 17.01 10.87
C GLN A 176 -16.77 17.14 12.11
N GLU A 177 -17.32 17.03 13.31
CA GLU A 177 -16.56 17.05 14.56
C GLU A 177 -15.55 15.90 14.63
N LEU A 178 -15.97 14.67 14.34
CA LEU A 178 -15.12 13.50 14.31
C LEU A 178 -13.98 13.64 13.27
N ARG A 179 -14.31 14.11 12.05
CA ARG A 179 -13.32 14.34 10.98
C ARG A 179 -12.27 15.40 11.33
N MET A 180 -12.65 16.46 12.07
CA MET A 180 -11.71 17.45 12.56
C MET A 180 -10.70 16.88 13.56
N ASN A 181 -11.01 15.73 14.17
CA ASN A 181 -10.14 14.97 15.06
C ASN A 181 -9.48 13.75 14.37
N ASN A 182 -9.36 13.80 13.03
CA ASN A 182 -8.72 12.76 12.18
C ASN A 182 -9.40 11.39 12.23
N ILE A 183 -10.66 11.32 12.56
CA ILE A 183 -11.47 10.10 12.53
C ILE A 183 -12.09 9.94 11.14
N ASN A 184 -11.97 8.75 10.55
CA ASN A 184 -12.54 8.46 9.22
C ASN A 184 -14.02 8.15 9.35
N VAL A 185 -14.87 9.03 8.83
CA VAL A 185 -16.33 8.93 8.97
C VAL A 185 -17.00 8.85 7.60
N VAL A 186 -17.94 7.90 7.46
CA VAL A 186 -18.84 7.78 6.31
C VAL A 186 -20.28 8.02 6.75
N LEU A 187 -21.05 8.68 5.89
CA LEU A 187 -22.46 9.01 6.13
C LEU A 187 -23.37 8.22 5.19
N ASN A 188 -24.44 7.66 5.75
CA ASN A 188 -25.56 7.07 5.02
C ASN A 188 -25.19 5.98 3.99
N GLU A 189 -24.03 5.34 4.17
CA GLU A 189 -23.58 4.21 3.37
C GLU A 189 -23.41 2.98 4.25
N LYS A 190 -23.87 1.82 3.75
CA LYS A 190 -23.58 0.54 4.43
C LYS A 190 -22.16 0.11 4.13
N VAL A 191 -21.26 0.44 5.03
CA VAL A 191 -19.84 0.09 4.96
C VAL A 191 -19.43 -0.66 6.22
N ASN A 192 -18.38 -1.44 6.12
CA ASN A 192 -17.77 -2.04 7.29
C ASN A 192 -17.01 -0.93 8.06
N SER A 193 -17.41 -0.66 9.29
CA SER A 193 -16.83 0.37 10.16
C SER A 193 -16.65 -0.20 11.57
N LYS A 194 -15.69 0.33 12.35
CA LYS A 194 -15.53 -0.09 13.74
C LYS A 194 -16.78 0.25 14.55
N PHE A 195 -17.28 1.47 14.40
CA PHE A 195 -18.48 1.92 15.07
C PHE A 195 -19.60 2.23 14.08
N ASN A 196 -20.80 1.79 14.38
CA ASN A 196 -22.02 2.22 13.71
C ASN A 196 -22.82 3.12 14.65
N ILE A 197 -23.11 4.33 14.22
CA ILE A 197 -23.96 5.29 14.91
C ILE A 197 -25.28 5.37 14.16
N ASN A 198 -26.38 5.02 14.80
CA ASN A 198 -27.71 5.17 14.25
C ASN A 198 -28.41 6.34 14.94
N LEU A 199 -28.83 7.30 14.14
CA LEU A 199 -29.64 8.43 14.61
C LEU A 199 -31.11 8.09 14.47
N ASP A 200 -31.91 8.47 15.43
CA ASP A 200 -33.33 8.22 15.49
C ASP A 200 -34.08 9.39 16.17
N ASP A 201 -35.38 9.27 16.34
CA ASP A 201 -36.23 10.25 17.02
C ASP A 201 -35.77 10.53 18.48
N GLU A 202 -35.13 9.55 19.14
CA GLU A 202 -34.59 9.74 20.49
C GLU A 202 -33.37 10.67 20.47
N THR A 203 -32.51 10.54 19.45
CA THR A 203 -31.38 11.43 19.22
C THR A 203 -31.86 12.87 19.02
N LEU A 204 -32.84 13.06 18.12
CA LEU A 204 -33.38 14.40 17.83
C LEU A 204 -34.07 15.04 19.04
N SER A 205 -34.76 14.25 19.87
CA SER A 205 -35.56 14.78 20.98
C SER A 205 -34.79 14.92 22.30
N LYS A 206 -33.77 14.08 22.54
CA LYS A 206 -33.06 13.98 23.83
C LYS A 206 -31.54 14.14 23.71
N GLY A 207 -30.98 14.17 22.50
CA GLY A 207 -29.54 14.17 22.27
C GLY A 207 -28.83 12.86 22.65
N ILE A 208 -29.58 11.76 22.69
CA ILE A 208 -29.04 10.43 23.02
C ILE A 208 -28.80 9.66 21.74
N VAL A 209 -27.59 9.10 21.59
CA VAL A 209 -27.13 8.40 20.39
C VAL A 209 -26.82 6.94 20.74
N SER A 210 -27.23 6.03 19.86
CA SER A 210 -26.87 4.62 19.95
C SER A 210 -25.59 4.36 19.12
N ILE A 211 -24.55 3.82 19.75
CA ILE A 211 -23.30 3.41 19.13
C ILE A 211 -23.13 1.91 19.29
N LYS A 212 -22.94 1.23 18.16
CA LYS A 212 -22.60 -0.19 18.13
C LYS A 212 -21.13 -0.36 17.75
N ASP A 213 -20.36 -1.04 18.58
CA ASP A 213 -19.03 -1.55 18.25
C ASP A 213 -19.19 -2.87 17.46
N ASN A 214 -18.73 -2.89 16.22
CA ASN A 214 -18.88 -4.06 15.35
C ASN A 214 -17.86 -5.17 15.65
N TYR A 215 -16.80 -4.92 16.44
CA TYR A 215 -15.87 -5.95 16.90
C TYR A 215 -16.40 -6.72 18.07
N THR A 216 -16.84 -5.99 19.10
CA THR A 216 -17.37 -6.61 20.33
C THR A 216 -18.84 -7.00 20.22
N ASN A 217 -19.56 -6.45 19.20
CA ASN A 217 -21.02 -6.47 19.06
C ASN A 217 -21.77 -5.82 20.25
N GLU A 218 -21.08 -5.02 21.05
CA GLU A 218 -21.70 -4.25 22.11
C GLU A 218 -22.37 -2.99 21.55
N GLU A 219 -23.53 -2.67 22.10
CA GLU A 219 -24.27 -1.46 21.78
C GLU A 219 -24.48 -0.65 23.07
N ILE A 220 -24.13 0.62 23.00
CA ILE A 220 -24.28 1.55 24.12
C ILE A 220 -25.08 2.77 23.68
N LYS A 221 -25.72 3.43 24.66
CA LYS A 221 -26.34 4.73 24.47
C LYS A 221 -25.57 5.77 25.27
N LEU A 222 -25.25 6.89 24.64
CA LEU A 222 -24.55 8.02 25.29
C LEU A 222 -25.07 9.36 24.75
N ASP A 223 -24.75 10.43 25.45
CA ASP A 223 -25.07 11.76 24.99
C ASP A 223 -24.26 12.13 23.73
N GLU A 224 -24.86 12.88 22.79
CA GLU A 224 -24.19 13.33 21.57
C GLU A 224 -22.84 14.01 21.85
N ALA A 225 -22.75 14.77 22.95
CA ALA A 225 -21.52 15.44 23.36
C ALA A 225 -20.37 14.49 23.74
N ASP A 226 -20.66 13.25 24.10
CA ASP A 226 -19.67 12.27 24.57
C ASP A 226 -19.15 11.36 23.45
N ILE A 227 -19.71 11.48 22.24
CA ILE A 227 -19.38 10.61 21.09
C ILE A 227 -17.88 10.71 20.78
N LEU A 228 -17.33 11.93 20.69
CA LEU A 228 -15.94 12.14 20.32
C LEU A 228 -14.99 11.49 21.34
N GLU A 229 -15.22 11.69 22.63
CA GLU A 229 -14.39 11.11 23.69
C GLU A 229 -14.47 9.59 23.70
N TYR A 230 -15.67 9.04 23.52
CA TYR A 230 -15.87 7.60 23.44
C TYR A 230 -15.14 6.98 22.24
N VAL A 231 -15.30 7.56 21.06
CA VAL A 231 -14.65 7.08 19.83
C VAL A 231 -13.14 7.16 19.95
N LEU A 232 -12.56 8.29 20.41
CA LEU A 232 -11.11 8.46 20.59
C LEU A 232 -10.52 7.49 21.63
N GLY A 233 -11.28 7.17 22.66
CA GLY A 233 -10.84 6.24 23.71
C GLY A 233 -10.87 4.75 23.29
N ASN A 234 -11.51 4.45 22.17
CA ASN A 234 -11.78 3.08 21.74
C ASN A 234 -11.35 2.76 20.28
N ILE A 235 -10.67 3.71 19.57
CA ILE A 235 -10.09 3.46 18.23
C ILE A 235 -8.81 2.65 18.33
#